data_cff12c4d4a5d520e9534f861385aac8d
#
_entry.id   cff12c4d4a5d520e9534f861385aac8d
#
_cell.length_a   1.000
_cell.length_b   1.000
_cell.length_c   1.000
_cell.angle_alpha   90.00
_cell.angle_beta   90.00
_cell.angle_gamma   90.00
#
_symmetry.space_group_name_H-M   'P 1'
#
loop_
_entity.id
_entity.type
_entity.pdbx_description
1 polymer ?
#
loop_
_entity_poly.entity_id
_entity_poly.type
_entity_poly.pdbx_seq_one_letter_code
_entity_poly.pdbx_strand_id
1 'polypeptide(L)'
;MITLSRSLVEPFLTFSPRRDLRERAWRLWTNRGQIDPSRDNLKLAKEILLLRCEQAKLHGYESFAAFQNADSMARTPQAVTELLERVWTPACLSAVSEREALEACLRTEEGNPTAELEPWDWRYCAEKVRMQCLECLGRAYEYQLTSLS
;
A
#
# COMPACT_ATOMS: atom_id res chain seq x y z
N MET A 1 16.32 -18.33 -2.22
CA MET A 1 16.11 -17.60 -0.95
C MET A 1 15.57 -16.21 -1.27
N ILE A 2 14.46 -15.79 -0.64
CA ILE A 2 13.88 -14.46 -0.84
C ILE A 2 14.37 -13.59 0.31
N THR A 3 15.01 -12.47 -0.01
CA THR A 3 15.40 -11.47 0.99
C THR A 3 14.28 -10.44 1.17
N LEU A 4 14.29 -9.70 2.28
CA LEU A 4 13.28 -8.67 2.59
C LEU A 4 13.56 -7.34 1.85
N SER A 5 14.20 -7.38 0.67
CA SER A 5 14.31 -6.21 -0.20
C SER A 5 12.98 -5.98 -0.94
N ARG A 6 12.66 -4.73 -1.20
CA ARG A 6 11.43 -4.35 -1.93
C ARG A 6 11.34 -5.05 -3.29
N SER A 7 12.45 -5.11 -4.02
CA SER A 7 12.55 -5.74 -5.34
C SER A 7 12.26 -7.25 -5.36
N LEU A 8 12.36 -7.94 -4.23
CA LEU A 8 12.07 -9.37 -4.14
C LEU A 8 10.74 -9.67 -3.43
N VAL A 9 10.40 -8.92 -2.38
CA VAL A 9 9.16 -9.14 -1.63
C VAL A 9 7.92 -8.74 -2.43
N GLU A 10 7.95 -7.59 -3.13
CA GLU A 10 6.79 -7.14 -3.89
C GLU A 10 6.40 -8.11 -5.02
N PRO A 11 7.32 -8.57 -5.91
CA PRO A 11 6.98 -9.59 -6.89
C PRO A 11 6.53 -10.91 -6.26
N PHE A 12 7.14 -11.30 -5.13
CA PHE A 12 6.72 -12.50 -4.43
C PHE A 12 5.28 -12.41 -3.91
N LEU A 13 4.89 -11.29 -3.29
CA LEU A 13 3.51 -11.05 -2.84
C LEU A 13 2.52 -10.95 -4.02
N THR A 14 2.99 -10.53 -5.18
CA THR A 14 2.17 -10.36 -6.38
C THR A 14 1.91 -11.70 -7.10
N PHE A 15 2.92 -12.55 -7.22
CA PHE A 15 2.85 -13.71 -8.10
C PHE A 15 2.83 -15.08 -7.39
N SER A 16 3.15 -15.14 -6.10
CA SER A 16 3.17 -16.44 -5.39
C SER A 16 1.76 -16.94 -5.10
N PRO A 17 1.39 -18.17 -5.53
CA PRO A 17 0.09 -18.77 -5.19
C PRO A 17 0.01 -19.24 -3.73
N ARG A 18 1.15 -19.36 -3.04
CA ARG A 18 1.24 -19.85 -1.65
C ARG A 18 0.87 -18.74 -0.67
N ARG A 19 -0.40 -18.72 -0.24
CA ARG A 19 -0.96 -17.74 0.71
C ARG A 19 -0.21 -17.72 2.04
N ASP A 20 0.10 -18.89 2.59
CA ASP A 20 0.87 -19.06 3.83
C ASP A 20 2.27 -18.42 3.74
N LEU A 21 2.93 -18.55 2.60
CA LEU A 21 4.24 -17.94 2.39
C LEU A 21 4.13 -16.43 2.12
N ARG A 22 3.05 -15.97 1.46
CA ARG A 22 2.76 -14.52 1.31
C ARG A 22 2.58 -13.87 2.69
N GLU A 23 1.75 -14.47 3.55
CA GLU A 23 1.56 -14.01 4.92
C GLU A 23 2.89 -13.89 5.67
N ARG A 24 3.68 -14.96 5.66
CA ARG A 24 4.98 -14.97 6.33
C ARG A 24 5.92 -13.88 5.79
N ALA A 25 6.02 -13.73 4.48
CA ALA A 25 6.85 -12.71 3.85
C ALA A 25 6.37 -11.30 4.20
N TRP A 26 5.06 -11.07 4.18
CA TRP A 26 4.45 -9.78 4.52
C TRP A 26 4.71 -9.42 5.99
N ARG A 27 4.47 -10.35 6.92
CA ARG A 27 4.72 -10.13 8.36
C ARG A 27 6.18 -9.81 8.65
N LEU A 28 7.11 -10.55 8.05
CA LEU A 28 8.54 -10.27 8.19
C LEU A 28 8.93 -8.93 7.58
N TRP A 29 8.32 -8.56 6.45
CA TRP A 29 8.63 -7.31 5.76
C TRP A 29 8.08 -6.07 6.48
N THR A 30 6.87 -6.14 7.01
CA THR A 30 6.24 -5.02 7.73
C THR A 30 6.84 -4.80 9.12
N ASN A 31 7.30 -5.88 9.78
CA ASN A 31 7.94 -5.80 11.10
C ASN A 31 9.46 -5.59 11.04
N ARG A 32 10.02 -5.19 9.91
CA ARG A 32 11.45 -4.87 9.81
C ARG A 32 11.85 -3.80 10.83
N GLY A 33 12.94 -4.05 11.55
CA GLY A 33 13.42 -3.16 12.61
C GLY A 33 12.70 -3.33 13.96
N GLN A 34 11.80 -4.31 14.08
CA GLN A 34 11.09 -4.66 15.33
C GLN A 34 11.15 -6.17 15.63
N ILE A 35 11.68 -6.98 14.71
CA ILE A 35 11.69 -8.45 14.84
C ILE A 35 12.61 -8.89 15.99
N ASP A 36 13.71 -8.19 16.18
CA ASP A 36 14.70 -8.46 17.21
C ASP A 36 14.63 -7.35 18.27
N PRO A 37 14.27 -7.67 19.54
CA PRO A 37 14.21 -6.67 20.61
C PRO A 37 15.53 -5.92 20.86
N SER A 38 16.68 -6.55 20.53
CA SER A 38 18.00 -5.92 20.62
C SER A 38 18.26 -4.88 19.54
N ARG A 39 17.47 -4.90 18.46
CA ARG A 39 17.58 -4.03 17.28
C ARG A 39 16.26 -3.30 16.98
N ASP A 40 15.45 -3.08 18.01
CA ASP A 40 14.20 -2.36 17.87
C ASP A 40 14.43 -0.86 17.59
N ASN A 41 13.99 -0.41 16.45
CA ASN A 41 14.13 0.97 15.99
C ASN A 41 13.04 1.92 16.53
N LEU A 42 12.01 1.43 17.22
CA LEU A 42 10.93 2.28 17.74
C LEU A 42 11.43 3.33 18.72
N LYS A 43 12.38 2.96 19.58
CA LYS A 43 13.00 3.89 20.53
C LYS A 43 13.74 5.01 19.80
N LEU A 44 14.54 4.65 18.79
CA LEU A 44 15.27 5.62 17.95
C LEU A 44 14.30 6.53 17.17
N ALA A 45 13.23 5.97 16.63
CA ALA A 45 12.19 6.75 15.92
C ALA A 45 11.56 7.79 16.86
N LYS A 46 11.23 7.41 18.09
CA LYS A 46 10.70 8.34 19.10
C LYS A 46 11.69 9.45 19.43
N GLU A 47 12.96 9.11 19.62
CA GLU A 47 14.03 10.09 19.90
C GLU A 47 14.19 11.08 18.74
N ILE A 48 14.22 10.59 17.51
CA ILE A 48 14.28 11.44 16.30
C ILE A 48 13.09 12.41 16.25
N LEU A 49 11.88 11.96 16.57
CA LEU A 49 10.71 12.85 16.61
C LEU A 49 10.81 13.93 17.67
N LEU A 50 11.33 13.60 18.87
CA LEU A 50 11.57 14.58 19.94
C LEU A 50 12.59 15.61 19.52
N LEU A 51 13.75 15.19 19.00
CA LEU A 51 14.80 16.09 18.50
C LEU A 51 14.30 17.01 17.37
N ARG A 52 13.45 16.51 16.47
CA ARG A 52 12.82 17.33 15.43
C ARG A 52 11.89 18.39 16.02
N CYS A 53 11.15 18.07 17.08
CA CYS A 53 10.32 19.07 17.79
C CYS A 53 11.19 20.15 18.46
N GLU A 54 12.29 19.78 19.06
CA GLU A 54 13.25 20.73 19.65
C GLU A 54 13.89 21.62 18.58
N GLN A 55 14.32 21.04 17.47
CA GLN A 55 14.84 21.78 16.33
C GLN A 55 13.87 22.84 15.83
N ALA A 56 12.59 22.47 15.63
CA ALA A 56 11.57 23.42 15.19
C ALA A 56 11.41 24.58 16.16
N LYS A 57 11.38 24.31 17.47
CA LYS A 57 11.31 25.35 18.51
C LYS A 57 12.51 26.29 18.48
N LEU A 58 13.73 25.77 18.28
CA LEU A 58 14.95 26.60 18.15
C LEU A 58 14.87 27.57 16.96
N HIS A 59 14.17 27.17 15.89
CA HIS A 59 13.93 28.00 14.71
C HIS A 59 12.66 28.88 14.83
N GLY A 60 12.00 28.90 15.98
CA GLY A 60 10.83 29.74 16.22
C GLY A 60 9.51 29.20 15.66
N TYR A 61 9.45 27.92 15.28
CA TYR A 61 8.23 27.27 14.80
C TYR A 61 7.56 26.43 15.89
N GLU A 62 6.23 26.37 15.86
CA GLU A 62 5.45 25.62 16.84
C GLU A 62 5.53 24.08 16.65
N SER A 63 5.83 23.63 15.43
CA SER A 63 5.95 22.22 15.10
C SER A 63 6.98 21.97 14.01
N PHE A 64 7.49 20.74 13.93
CA PHE A 64 8.40 20.35 12.86
C PHE A 64 7.71 20.39 11.48
N ALA A 65 6.40 20.12 11.41
CA ALA A 65 5.63 20.26 10.18
C ALA A 65 5.58 21.74 9.72
N ALA A 66 5.37 22.69 10.62
CA ALA A 66 5.40 24.12 10.30
C ALA A 66 6.78 24.54 9.80
N PHE A 67 7.85 24.09 10.47
CA PHE A 67 9.23 24.35 10.07
C PHE A 67 9.52 23.81 8.65
N GLN A 68 9.17 22.55 8.37
CA GLN A 68 9.43 21.90 7.07
C GLN A 68 8.60 22.48 5.92
N ASN A 69 7.41 23.03 6.20
CA ASN A 69 6.56 23.58 5.16
C ASN A 69 6.80 25.07 4.89
N ALA A 70 7.57 25.76 5.72
CA ALA A 70 7.75 27.22 5.64
C ALA A 70 8.29 27.68 4.28
N ASP A 71 9.19 26.92 3.66
CA ASP A 71 9.81 27.20 2.36
C ASP A 71 9.26 26.32 1.24
N SER A 72 8.23 25.50 1.52
CA SER A 72 7.58 24.65 0.53
C SER A 72 6.43 25.38 -0.19
N MET A 73 5.92 24.79 -1.29
CA MET A 73 4.76 25.32 -2.00
C MET A 73 3.50 25.40 -1.10
N ALA A 74 3.32 24.45 -0.19
CA ALA A 74 2.17 24.42 0.71
C ALA A 74 2.24 25.46 1.83
N ARG A 75 3.44 25.85 2.27
CA ARG A 75 3.77 26.83 3.31
C ARG A 75 3.25 26.52 4.71
N THR A 76 2.08 25.91 4.84
CA THR A 76 1.46 25.62 6.14
C THR A 76 1.02 24.14 6.23
N PRO A 77 1.06 23.54 7.43
CA PRO A 77 0.52 22.19 7.65
C PRO A 77 -0.97 22.08 7.31
N GLN A 78 -1.75 23.17 7.51
CA GLN A 78 -3.16 23.21 7.17
C GLN A 78 -3.41 23.01 5.67
N ALA A 79 -2.66 23.71 4.80
CA ALA A 79 -2.78 23.57 3.36
C ALA A 79 -2.47 22.14 2.90
N VAL A 80 -1.50 21.47 3.54
CA VAL A 80 -1.19 20.05 3.28
C VAL A 80 -2.37 19.16 3.68
N THR A 81 -2.91 19.36 4.90
CA THR A 81 -4.03 18.55 5.42
C THR A 81 -5.28 18.72 4.55
N GLU A 82 -5.64 19.95 4.19
CA GLU A 82 -6.78 20.23 3.29
C GLU A 82 -6.65 19.55 1.93
N LEU A 83 -5.45 19.54 1.36
CA LEU A 83 -5.21 18.82 0.10
C LEU A 83 -5.37 17.31 0.29
N LEU A 84 -4.78 16.75 1.34
CA LEU A 84 -4.86 15.32 1.63
C LEU A 84 -6.29 14.86 1.88
N GLU A 85 -7.09 15.61 2.65
CA GLU A 85 -8.48 15.27 2.94
C GLU A 85 -9.38 15.31 1.70
N ARG A 86 -9.17 16.27 0.80
CA ARG A 86 -9.89 16.31 -0.48
C ARG A 86 -9.65 15.07 -1.34
N VAL A 87 -8.44 14.51 -1.29
CA VAL A 87 -8.09 13.29 -2.01
C VAL A 87 -8.50 12.04 -1.25
N TRP A 88 -8.39 12.07 0.08
CA TRP A 88 -8.63 10.91 0.95
C TRP A 88 -10.07 10.42 0.89
N THR A 89 -11.03 11.33 0.97
CA THR A 89 -12.46 10.96 1.00
C THR A 89 -12.88 10.17 -0.26
N PRO A 90 -12.65 10.64 -1.50
CA PRO A 90 -12.98 9.86 -2.69
C PRO A 90 -12.11 8.61 -2.83
N ALA A 91 -10.85 8.64 -2.38
CA ALA A 91 -9.96 7.47 -2.41
C ALA A 91 -10.47 6.33 -1.51
N CYS A 92 -11.01 6.65 -0.32
CA CYS A 92 -11.62 5.65 0.55
C CYS A 92 -12.83 4.97 -0.09
N LEU A 93 -13.68 5.72 -0.78
CA LEU A 93 -14.84 5.16 -1.50
C LEU A 93 -14.39 4.22 -2.63
N SER A 94 -13.39 4.62 -3.39
CA SER A 94 -12.80 3.77 -4.44
C SER A 94 -12.19 2.50 -3.86
N ALA A 95 -11.46 2.61 -2.74
CA ALA A 95 -10.83 1.46 -2.07
C ALA A 95 -11.85 0.43 -1.56
N VAL A 96 -13.05 0.86 -1.14
CA VAL A 96 -14.13 -0.05 -0.75
C VAL A 96 -14.59 -0.88 -1.95
N SER A 97 -14.85 -0.24 -3.10
CA SER A 97 -15.24 -0.92 -4.34
C SER A 97 -14.15 -1.87 -4.86
N GLU A 98 -12.89 -1.42 -4.82
CA GLU A 98 -11.76 -2.27 -5.18
C GLU A 98 -11.66 -3.49 -4.27
N ARG A 99 -11.83 -3.32 -2.97
CA ARG A 99 -11.82 -4.41 -2.00
C ARG A 99 -12.85 -5.49 -2.33
N GLU A 100 -14.08 -5.10 -2.68
CA GLU A 100 -15.15 -6.05 -3.05
C GLU A 100 -14.73 -6.93 -4.24
N ALA A 101 -14.12 -6.32 -5.27
CA ALA A 101 -13.63 -7.06 -6.44
C ALA A 101 -12.49 -8.01 -6.08
N LEU A 102 -11.57 -7.59 -5.20
CA LEU A 102 -10.45 -8.42 -4.74
C LEU A 102 -10.93 -9.58 -3.85
N GLU A 103 -11.92 -9.36 -3.00
CA GLU A 103 -12.54 -10.41 -2.18
C GLU A 103 -13.25 -11.45 -3.05
N ALA A 104 -13.96 -11.03 -4.08
CA ALA A 104 -14.59 -11.94 -5.02
C ALA A 104 -13.55 -12.81 -5.75
N CYS A 105 -12.44 -12.21 -6.17
CA CYS A 105 -11.31 -12.92 -6.77
C CYS A 105 -10.71 -13.95 -5.78
N LEU A 106 -10.45 -13.55 -4.53
CA LEU A 106 -9.88 -14.42 -3.51
C LEU A 106 -10.78 -15.62 -3.23
N ARG A 107 -12.10 -15.41 -3.07
CA ARG A 107 -13.07 -16.48 -2.82
C ARG A 107 -13.10 -17.51 -3.95
N THR A 108 -12.93 -17.06 -5.17
CA THR A 108 -12.85 -17.92 -6.36
C THR A 108 -11.54 -18.72 -6.38
N GLU A 109 -10.40 -18.09 -6.12
CA GLU A 109 -9.07 -18.72 -6.09
C GLU A 109 -8.93 -19.76 -4.96
N GLU A 110 -9.48 -19.46 -3.77
CA GLU A 110 -9.41 -20.35 -2.60
C GLU A 110 -10.53 -21.42 -2.61
N GLY A 111 -11.55 -21.30 -3.47
CA GLY A 111 -12.73 -22.14 -3.42
C GLY A 111 -13.51 -22.04 -2.10
N ASN A 112 -13.33 -20.92 -1.38
CA ASN A 112 -13.94 -20.67 -0.08
C ASN A 112 -14.78 -19.39 -0.10
N PRO A 113 -16.12 -19.48 -0.04
CA PRO A 113 -17.01 -18.32 -0.12
C PRO A 113 -16.91 -17.36 1.07
N THR A 114 -16.31 -17.81 2.19
CA THR A 114 -16.13 -17.01 3.40
C THR A 114 -14.72 -16.47 3.57
N ALA A 115 -13.86 -16.60 2.55
CA ALA A 115 -12.50 -16.08 2.62
C ALA A 115 -12.52 -14.55 2.72
N GLU A 116 -11.80 -14.02 3.69
CA GLU A 116 -11.59 -12.60 3.92
C GLU A 116 -10.25 -12.16 3.33
N LEU A 117 -10.27 -10.95 2.75
CA LEU A 117 -9.08 -10.36 2.15
C LEU A 117 -8.15 -9.82 3.23
N GLU A 118 -6.95 -10.36 3.28
CA GLU A 118 -5.91 -9.96 4.20
C GLU A 118 -4.85 -9.09 3.49
N PRO A 119 -4.04 -8.30 4.21
CA PRO A 119 -3.06 -7.42 3.59
C PRO A 119 -2.04 -8.11 2.67
N TRP A 120 -1.72 -9.38 2.91
CA TRP A 120 -0.83 -10.17 2.07
C TRP A 120 -1.49 -10.74 0.80
N ASP A 121 -2.83 -10.65 0.69
CA ASP A 121 -3.57 -11.09 -0.48
C ASP A 121 -3.77 -9.97 -1.50
N TRP A 122 -3.72 -8.70 -1.04
CA TRP A 122 -4.05 -7.53 -1.86
C TRP A 122 -3.32 -7.51 -3.21
N ARG A 123 -1.98 -7.61 -3.18
CA ARG A 123 -1.17 -7.55 -4.41
C ARG A 123 -1.44 -8.72 -5.35
N TYR A 124 -1.63 -9.91 -4.80
CA TYR A 124 -1.93 -11.12 -5.56
C TYR A 124 -3.29 -11.02 -6.25
N CYS A 125 -4.33 -10.67 -5.53
CA CYS A 125 -5.68 -10.52 -6.08
C CYS A 125 -5.76 -9.34 -7.06
N ALA A 126 -5.10 -8.22 -6.78
CA ALA A 126 -5.06 -7.07 -7.68
C ALA A 126 -4.45 -7.43 -9.04
N GLU A 127 -3.36 -8.21 -9.07
CA GLU A 127 -2.76 -8.68 -10.33
C GLU A 127 -3.70 -9.63 -11.07
N LYS A 128 -4.39 -10.53 -10.37
CA LYS A 128 -5.38 -11.43 -10.98
C LYS A 128 -6.53 -10.66 -11.62
N VAL A 129 -7.12 -9.71 -10.91
CA VAL A 129 -8.19 -8.85 -11.43
C VAL A 129 -7.70 -8.04 -12.63
N ARG A 130 -6.48 -7.47 -12.56
CA ARG A 130 -5.87 -6.74 -13.69
C ARG A 130 -5.73 -7.62 -14.93
N MET A 131 -5.26 -8.86 -14.79
CA MET A 131 -5.11 -9.81 -15.90
C MET A 131 -6.46 -10.17 -16.50
N GLN A 132 -7.49 -10.44 -15.69
CA GLN A 132 -8.85 -10.70 -16.17
C GLN A 132 -9.43 -9.53 -16.98
N CYS A 133 -9.22 -8.29 -16.55
CA CYS A 133 -9.63 -7.11 -17.30
C CYS A 133 -8.91 -6.99 -18.65
N LEU A 134 -7.61 -7.27 -18.70
CA LEU A 134 -6.83 -7.24 -19.95
C LEU A 134 -7.29 -8.33 -20.93
N GLU A 135 -7.58 -9.53 -20.47
CA GLU A 135 -8.11 -10.62 -21.30
C GLU A 135 -9.51 -10.26 -21.85
N CYS A 136 -10.37 -9.63 -21.07
CA CYS A 136 -11.67 -9.14 -21.53
C CYS A 136 -11.52 -8.06 -22.61
N LEU A 137 -10.59 -7.12 -22.43
CA LEU A 137 -10.30 -6.08 -23.43
C LEU A 137 -9.72 -6.67 -24.72
N GLY A 138 -8.79 -7.62 -24.62
CA GLY A 138 -8.21 -8.31 -25.78
C GLY A 138 -9.31 -9.03 -26.60
N ARG A 139 -10.20 -9.76 -25.94
CA ARG A 139 -11.34 -10.42 -26.61
C ARG A 139 -12.30 -9.43 -27.27
N ALA A 140 -12.58 -8.30 -26.62
CA ALA A 140 -13.42 -7.25 -27.19
C ALA A 140 -12.81 -6.66 -28.48
N TYR A 141 -11.50 -6.48 -28.51
CA TYR A 141 -10.77 -6.02 -29.71
C TYR A 141 -10.81 -7.05 -30.85
N GLU A 142 -10.66 -8.34 -30.57
CA GLU A 142 -10.77 -9.41 -31.57
C GLU A 142 -12.17 -9.48 -32.16
N TYR A 143 -13.22 -9.34 -31.35
CA TYR A 143 -14.61 -9.27 -31.83
C TYR A 143 -14.86 -8.08 -32.77
N GLN A 144 -14.29 -6.91 -32.49
CA GLN A 144 -14.43 -5.74 -33.38
C GLN A 144 -13.71 -5.96 -34.73
N LEU A 145 -12.54 -6.58 -34.73
CA LEU A 145 -11.80 -6.86 -35.96
C LEU A 145 -12.49 -7.90 -36.83
N THR A 146 -13.09 -8.93 -36.23
CA THR A 146 -13.83 -9.98 -36.97
C THR A 146 -15.18 -9.54 -37.48
N SER A 147 -15.79 -8.48 -36.90
CA SER A 147 -17.06 -7.92 -37.37
C SER A 147 -16.92 -6.90 -38.51
N LEU A 148 -15.69 -6.52 -38.86
CA LEU A 148 -15.36 -5.59 -39.95
C LEU A 148 -14.81 -6.31 -41.20
N SER A 149 -14.69 -7.63 -41.16
CA SER A 149 -14.31 -8.51 -42.29
C SER A 149 -15.54 -9.22 -42.85
#